data_127edbf0941fca6971aec47873b3cb73
#
_entry.id   127edbf0941fca6971aec47873b3cb73
#
_cell.length_a   1.000
_cell.length_b   1.000
_cell.length_c   1.000
_cell.angle_alpha   90.00
_cell.angle_beta   90.00
_cell.angle_gamma   90.00
#
_symmetry.space_group_name_H-M   'P 1'
#
loop_
_entity.id
_entity.type
_entity.pdbx_description
1 polymer ?
#
loop_
_entity_poly.entity_id
_entity_poly.type
_entity_poly.pdbx_seq_one_letter_code
_entity_poly.pdbx_strand_id
1 'polypeptide(L)'
;MASDGSSGKVRLAVQRVNSASLLMDNKDTWSTMANGLICYISFTTLCTSEDLPKVAKAIAHLPVATLGAWGDGSKPRSIRDFIQEGKSMGLMLVPQAGMVSKIKGKTLQYRNQANKDVGRTLYEEFCHLIVRCIVDEQIEVTTSSNNAEKKNKRVSPDVPAHELFRTHYTQDYTEFDDEGIPTVKVTGEAISKSQRKKLVKTMKAQDKKYQKWLKNPEQYTAEIAEIAAAAAAATAAAAAAAAA
;
A
#
# COMPACT_ATOMS: atom_id res chain seq x y z
N MET A 1 -20.51 -21.85 -10.23
CA MET A 1 -19.13 -21.50 -10.71
C MET A 1 -18.42 -20.83 -9.56
N ALA A 2 -17.53 -21.52 -8.88
CA ALA A 2 -16.72 -20.93 -7.83
C ALA A 2 -15.67 -20.06 -8.51
N SER A 3 -15.71 -18.74 -8.27
CA SER A 3 -14.66 -17.82 -8.67
C SER A 3 -13.36 -18.30 -8.07
N ASP A 4 -12.37 -18.54 -8.89
CA ASP A 4 -10.99 -18.83 -8.52
C ASP A 4 -10.45 -17.59 -7.79
N GLY A 5 -10.69 -17.59 -6.48
CA GLY A 5 -10.28 -16.48 -5.63
C GLY A 5 -8.75 -16.42 -5.64
N SER A 6 -8.21 -15.38 -6.24
CA SER A 6 -6.83 -14.95 -6.10
C SER A 6 -6.35 -15.29 -4.69
N SER A 7 -5.48 -16.27 -4.56
CA SER A 7 -4.90 -16.70 -3.29
C SER A 7 -4.05 -15.55 -2.76
N GLY A 8 -4.65 -14.70 -1.92
CA GLY A 8 -3.92 -13.58 -1.32
C GLY A 8 -2.71 -14.11 -0.55
N LYS A 9 -1.60 -13.39 -0.61
CA LYS A 9 -0.33 -13.76 0.06
C LYS A 9 -0.45 -13.76 1.58
N VAL A 10 -1.29 -12.86 2.12
CA VAL A 10 -1.58 -12.71 3.55
C VAL A 10 -3.08 -12.72 3.78
N ARG A 11 -3.54 -13.37 4.82
CA ARG A 11 -4.92 -13.31 5.28
C ARG A 11 -5.00 -12.65 6.65
N LEU A 12 -5.96 -11.77 6.81
CA LEU A 12 -6.18 -10.98 8.01
C LEU A 12 -7.64 -11.07 8.43
N ALA A 13 -7.85 -11.14 9.75
CA ALA A 13 -9.14 -10.85 10.37
C ALA A 13 -8.89 -9.86 11.50
N VAL A 14 -9.58 -8.72 11.47
CA VAL A 14 -9.43 -7.66 12.47
C VAL A 14 -10.72 -7.55 13.27
N GLN A 15 -10.59 -7.60 14.59
CA GLN A 15 -11.70 -7.49 15.51
C GLN A 15 -11.45 -6.36 16.51
N ARG A 16 -12.44 -5.49 16.69
CA ARG A 16 -12.44 -4.50 17.77
C ARG A 16 -12.88 -5.15 19.07
N VAL A 17 -12.19 -4.84 20.16
CA VAL A 17 -12.49 -5.35 21.50
C VAL A 17 -12.33 -4.27 22.57
N ASN A 18 -13.11 -4.38 23.64
CA ASN A 18 -12.94 -3.54 24.84
C ASN A 18 -11.82 -4.04 25.74
N SER A 19 -11.58 -5.34 25.72
CA SER A 19 -10.44 -6.00 26.37
C SER A 19 -10.19 -7.35 25.69
N ALA A 20 -8.97 -7.84 25.79
CA ALA A 20 -8.62 -9.18 25.34
C ALA A 20 -7.58 -9.81 26.24
N SER A 21 -7.64 -11.14 26.37
CA SER A 21 -6.66 -11.95 27.06
C SER A 21 -6.38 -13.18 26.24
N LEU A 22 -5.11 -13.47 26.00
CA LEU A 22 -4.63 -14.62 25.23
C LEU A 22 -3.70 -15.46 26.10
N LEU A 23 -4.01 -16.76 26.24
CA LEU A 23 -3.14 -17.70 26.92
C LEU A 23 -1.97 -18.08 26.01
N MET A 24 -0.74 -17.84 26.45
CA MET A 24 0.47 -17.95 25.63
C MET A 24 1.14 -19.34 25.69
N ASP A 25 1.01 -20.05 26.78
CA ASP A 25 1.79 -21.26 27.08
C ASP A 25 0.96 -22.48 27.50
N ASN A 26 -0.35 -22.45 27.37
CA ASN A 26 -1.29 -23.48 27.85
C ASN A 26 -1.24 -23.78 29.37
N LYS A 27 -0.68 -22.85 30.15
CA LYS A 27 -0.61 -22.92 31.61
C LYS A 27 -1.28 -21.69 32.20
N ASP A 28 -0.51 -20.67 32.50
CA ASP A 28 -0.93 -19.48 33.22
C ASP A 28 -0.34 -18.16 32.71
N THR A 29 0.45 -18.20 31.63
CA THR A 29 1.03 -16.99 31.03
C THR A 29 0.05 -16.33 30.08
N TRP A 30 -0.52 -15.20 30.53
CA TRP A 30 -1.51 -14.43 29.77
C TRP A 30 -0.92 -13.16 29.19
N SER A 31 -1.21 -12.90 27.93
CA SER A 31 -1.05 -11.57 27.32
C SER A 31 -2.41 -10.87 27.35
N THR A 32 -2.47 -9.69 27.97
CA THR A 32 -3.72 -8.95 28.14
C THR A 32 -3.60 -7.56 27.53
N MET A 33 -4.69 -7.06 26.98
CA MET A 33 -4.81 -5.65 26.59
C MET A 33 -6.19 -5.11 26.94
N ALA A 34 -6.25 -3.78 27.13
CA ALA A 34 -7.50 -3.05 27.23
C ALA A 34 -8.10 -2.77 25.84
N ASN A 35 -8.90 -1.72 25.70
CA ASN A 35 -9.54 -1.32 24.44
C ASN A 35 -8.57 -1.31 23.27
N GLY A 36 -8.96 -1.93 22.14
CA GLY A 36 -8.09 -2.00 20.97
C GLY A 36 -8.58 -2.93 19.87
N LEU A 37 -7.62 -3.43 19.12
CA LEU A 37 -7.83 -4.33 17.99
C LEU A 37 -7.09 -5.65 18.21
N ILE A 38 -7.77 -6.77 17.95
CA ILE A 38 -7.10 -8.05 17.70
C ILE A 38 -6.97 -8.21 16.22
N CYS A 39 -5.76 -8.52 15.74
CA CYS A 39 -5.48 -8.84 14.36
C CYS A 39 -4.96 -10.26 14.27
N TYR A 40 -5.79 -11.16 13.75
CA TYR A 40 -5.38 -12.50 13.37
C TYR A 40 -4.69 -12.45 12.01
N ILE A 41 -3.51 -13.05 11.91
CA ILE A 41 -2.71 -13.04 10.68
C ILE A 41 -2.27 -14.43 10.27
N SER A 42 -2.28 -14.70 8.98
CA SER A 42 -1.78 -15.94 8.39
C SER A 42 -1.07 -15.66 7.07
N PHE A 43 0.06 -16.34 6.87
CA PHE A 43 0.89 -16.22 5.68
C PHE A 43 0.74 -17.45 4.79
N THR A 44 0.61 -17.22 3.49
CA THR A 44 0.62 -18.31 2.50
C THR A 44 2.06 -18.62 2.06
N THR A 45 2.25 -19.74 1.37
CA THR A 45 3.54 -20.11 0.75
C THR A 45 4.06 -19.08 -0.26
N LEU A 46 3.22 -18.16 -0.72
CA LEU A 46 3.55 -17.10 -1.69
C LEU A 46 3.97 -15.79 -1.01
N CYS A 47 3.85 -15.69 0.32
CA CYS A 47 4.20 -14.48 1.05
C CYS A 47 5.72 -14.37 1.22
N THR A 48 6.24 -13.18 0.99
CA THR A 48 7.64 -12.81 1.19
C THR A 48 7.75 -11.58 2.09
N SER A 49 8.94 -11.29 2.61
CA SER A 49 9.21 -10.08 3.42
C SER A 49 8.84 -8.79 2.70
N GLU A 50 8.95 -8.75 1.38
CA GLU A 50 8.56 -7.58 0.56
C GLU A 50 7.06 -7.25 0.61
N ASP A 51 6.22 -8.21 0.96
CA ASP A 51 4.77 -8.02 1.06
C ASP A 51 4.36 -7.38 2.40
N LEU A 52 5.16 -7.57 3.45
CA LEU A 52 4.81 -7.21 4.83
C LEU A 52 4.66 -5.71 5.08
N PRO A 53 5.52 -4.81 4.55
CA PRO A 53 5.39 -3.37 4.79
C PRO A 53 4.05 -2.80 4.34
N LYS A 54 3.54 -3.27 3.20
CA LYS A 54 2.23 -2.86 2.69
C LYS A 54 1.09 -3.30 3.59
N VAL A 55 1.18 -4.52 4.14
CA VAL A 55 0.19 -5.09 5.04
C VAL A 55 0.21 -4.36 6.39
N ALA A 56 1.39 -4.13 6.97
CA ALA A 56 1.57 -3.39 8.21
C ALA A 56 1.00 -1.97 8.11
N LYS A 57 1.31 -1.25 7.03
CA LYS A 57 0.76 0.08 6.76
C LYS A 57 -0.76 0.06 6.64
N ALA A 58 -1.32 -0.93 5.93
CA ALA A 58 -2.77 -1.05 5.77
C ALA A 58 -3.46 -1.22 7.12
N ILE A 59 -2.93 -2.04 8.04
CA ILE A 59 -3.51 -2.25 9.38
C ILE A 59 -3.36 -1.01 10.24
N ALA A 60 -2.20 -0.37 10.27
CA ALA A 60 -1.95 0.83 11.05
C ALA A 60 -2.93 1.97 10.72
N HIS A 61 -3.33 2.08 9.44
CA HIS A 61 -4.24 3.11 8.93
C HIS A 61 -5.69 2.64 8.75
N LEU A 62 -6.03 1.42 9.15
CA LEU A 62 -7.39 0.88 8.97
C LEU A 62 -8.39 1.61 9.90
N PRO A 63 -9.42 2.31 9.37
CA PRO A 63 -10.33 3.11 10.17
C PRO A 63 -11.44 2.24 10.79
N VAL A 64 -11.08 1.35 11.73
CA VAL A 64 -12.02 0.42 12.39
C VAL A 64 -12.05 0.56 13.90
N ALA A 65 -11.16 1.38 14.49
CA ALA A 65 -11.08 1.60 15.92
C ALA A 65 -12.00 2.74 16.35
N THR A 66 -12.63 2.61 17.52
CA THR A 66 -13.38 3.68 18.20
C THR A 66 -13.08 3.61 19.68
N LEU A 67 -13.12 4.73 20.40
CA LEU A 67 -12.99 4.78 21.86
C LEU A 67 -14.35 4.70 22.56
N GLY A 68 -15.43 5.01 21.87
CA GLY A 68 -16.77 5.02 22.41
C GLY A 68 -17.50 3.68 22.32
N ALA A 69 -18.69 3.63 22.86
CA ALA A 69 -19.56 2.46 22.77
C ALA A 69 -20.04 2.22 21.33
N TRP A 70 -20.42 1.00 21.02
CA TRP A 70 -21.03 0.68 19.75
C TRP A 70 -22.31 1.48 19.54
N GLY A 71 -22.39 2.21 18.42
CA GLY A 71 -23.60 2.98 18.09
C GLY A 71 -23.65 4.39 18.66
N ASP A 72 -22.60 4.88 19.33
CA ASP A 72 -22.50 6.24 19.88
C ASP A 72 -22.36 7.36 18.84
N GLY A 73 -22.34 7.00 17.56
CA GLY A 73 -22.14 7.94 16.44
C GLY A 73 -20.70 8.40 16.22
N SER A 74 -19.73 7.93 17.01
CA SER A 74 -18.34 8.24 16.81
C SER A 74 -17.83 7.62 15.49
N LYS A 75 -17.08 8.42 14.69
CA LYS A 75 -16.51 7.93 13.44
C LYS A 75 -15.33 6.99 13.73
N PRO A 76 -15.28 5.80 13.09
CA PRO A 76 -14.12 4.93 13.20
C PRO A 76 -12.87 5.65 12.67
N ARG A 77 -11.76 5.45 13.38
CA ARG A 77 -10.43 6.00 13.04
C ARG A 77 -9.40 4.88 13.06
N SER A 78 -8.19 5.17 12.64
CA SER A 78 -7.10 4.21 12.69
C SER A 78 -6.50 4.14 14.11
N ILE A 79 -5.89 2.99 14.42
CA ILE A 79 -5.15 2.83 15.69
C ILE A 79 -3.99 3.83 15.78
N ARG A 80 -3.36 4.14 14.66
CA ARG A 80 -2.31 5.13 14.56
C ARG A 80 -2.79 6.52 14.98
N ASP A 81 -3.94 6.98 14.48
CA ASP A 81 -4.49 8.29 14.81
C ASP A 81 -4.72 8.43 16.32
N PHE A 82 -5.24 7.39 16.96
CA PHE A 82 -5.46 7.40 18.42
C PHE A 82 -4.16 7.46 19.21
N ILE A 83 -3.14 6.70 18.81
CA ILE A 83 -1.85 6.69 19.50
C ILE A 83 -1.12 8.02 19.30
N GLN A 84 -1.17 8.62 18.11
CA GLN A 84 -0.58 9.94 17.86
C GLN A 84 -1.27 11.07 18.66
N GLU A 85 -2.54 10.91 19.00
CA GLU A 85 -3.25 11.81 19.91
C GLU A 85 -2.98 11.54 21.39
N GLY A 86 -2.07 10.64 21.73
CA GLY A 86 -1.75 10.25 23.11
C GLY A 86 -2.81 9.39 23.78
N LYS A 87 -3.75 8.82 23.01
CA LYS A 87 -4.81 7.94 23.56
C LYS A 87 -4.31 6.51 23.63
N SER A 88 -4.58 5.85 24.76
CA SER A 88 -4.23 4.44 24.93
C SER A 88 -5.15 3.56 24.07
N MET A 89 -4.55 2.82 23.14
CA MET A 89 -5.21 1.80 22.32
C MET A 89 -4.27 0.62 22.08
N GLY A 90 -4.75 -0.59 22.34
CA GLY A 90 -3.98 -1.82 22.19
C GLY A 90 -4.06 -2.40 20.78
N LEU A 91 -3.02 -3.10 20.38
CA LEU A 91 -3.03 -3.97 19.20
C LEU A 91 -2.47 -5.34 19.59
N MET A 92 -3.32 -6.36 19.54
CA MET A 92 -2.90 -7.75 19.76
C MET A 92 -2.79 -8.47 18.43
N LEU A 93 -1.59 -8.90 18.09
CA LEU A 93 -1.30 -9.69 16.88
C LEU A 93 -1.32 -11.17 17.22
N VAL A 94 -2.12 -11.95 16.50
CA VAL A 94 -2.29 -13.38 16.77
C VAL A 94 -2.01 -14.17 15.49
N PRO A 95 -0.93 -14.97 15.43
CA PRO A 95 -0.69 -15.84 14.28
C PRO A 95 -1.74 -16.95 14.25
N GLN A 96 -2.47 -17.08 13.12
CA GLN A 96 -3.59 -18.02 13.00
C GLN A 96 -3.51 -18.83 11.70
N ALA A 97 -2.84 -19.95 11.75
CA ALA A 97 -2.62 -20.84 10.62
C ALA A 97 -3.91 -21.32 9.93
N GLY A 98 -4.98 -21.49 10.69
CA GLY A 98 -6.27 -21.97 10.18
C GLY A 98 -6.90 -21.10 9.10
N MET A 99 -6.56 -19.81 9.04
CA MET A 99 -7.16 -18.86 8.09
C MET A 99 -6.79 -19.12 6.62
N VAL A 100 -5.70 -19.82 6.34
CA VAL A 100 -5.28 -20.23 4.98
C VAL A 100 -5.58 -21.69 4.67
N SER A 101 -6.15 -22.41 5.62
CA SER A 101 -6.57 -23.81 5.45
C SER A 101 -7.84 -23.92 4.59
N LYS A 102 -8.05 -25.10 4.01
CA LYS A 102 -9.29 -25.48 3.34
C LYS A 102 -9.89 -26.68 4.03
N ILE A 103 -11.20 -26.71 4.20
CA ILE A 103 -11.92 -27.89 4.69
C ILE A 103 -12.11 -28.85 3.53
N LYS A 104 -11.65 -30.09 3.69
CA LYS A 104 -11.93 -31.19 2.77
C LYS A 104 -12.49 -32.37 3.56
N GLY A 105 -13.79 -32.64 3.36
CA GLY A 105 -14.52 -33.57 4.18
C GLY A 105 -14.57 -33.11 5.64
N LYS A 106 -14.04 -33.90 6.58
CA LYS A 106 -13.98 -33.59 8.02
C LYS A 106 -12.62 -33.07 8.50
N THR A 107 -11.67 -32.78 7.57
CA THR A 107 -10.29 -32.41 7.91
C THR A 107 -9.93 -31.05 7.36
N LEU A 108 -9.06 -30.33 8.11
CA LEU A 108 -8.42 -29.11 7.67
C LEU A 108 -7.14 -29.44 6.88
N GLN A 109 -6.98 -28.85 5.71
CA GLN A 109 -5.80 -28.98 4.87
C GLN A 109 -5.03 -27.65 4.84
N TYR A 110 -3.77 -27.69 5.28
CA TYR A 110 -2.88 -26.51 5.41
C TYR A 110 -1.91 -26.36 4.22
N ARG A 111 -2.29 -26.83 3.03
CA ARG A 111 -1.37 -26.92 1.87
C ARG A 111 -0.80 -25.58 1.41
N ASN A 112 -1.53 -24.50 1.62
CA ASN A 112 -1.13 -23.16 1.18
C ASN A 112 -0.50 -22.33 2.31
N GLN A 113 -0.33 -22.90 3.49
CA GLN A 113 0.29 -22.21 4.61
C GLN A 113 1.81 -22.17 4.45
N ALA A 114 2.44 -21.04 4.77
CA ALA A 114 3.88 -20.96 4.94
C ALA A 114 4.35 -22.01 5.96
N ASN A 115 5.52 -22.61 5.74
CA ASN A 115 6.06 -23.57 6.70
C ASN A 115 6.33 -22.87 8.05
N LYS A 116 6.51 -23.65 9.12
CA LYS A 116 6.58 -23.12 10.49
C LYS A 116 7.71 -22.11 10.68
N ASP A 117 8.88 -22.36 10.10
CA ASP A 117 10.06 -21.50 10.30
C ASP A 117 9.93 -20.19 9.51
N VAL A 118 9.54 -20.28 8.23
CA VAL A 118 9.26 -19.11 7.39
C VAL A 118 8.12 -18.29 8.00
N GLY A 119 7.04 -18.94 8.44
CA GLY A 119 5.90 -18.27 9.06
C GLY A 119 6.29 -17.53 10.35
N ARG A 120 7.20 -18.09 11.16
CA ARG A 120 7.75 -17.42 12.35
C ARG A 120 8.55 -16.18 11.98
N THR A 121 9.48 -16.31 11.03
CA THR A 121 10.31 -15.17 10.58
C THR A 121 9.45 -14.04 10.02
N LEU A 122 8.48 -14.36 9.15
CA LEU A 122 7.53 -13.38 8.61
C LEU A 122 6.70 -12.71 9.71
N TYR A 123 6.28 -13.46 10.73
CA TYR A 123 5.51 -12.92 11.84
C TYR A 123 6.34 -11.97 12.70
N GLU A 124 7.56 -12.34 13.06
CA GLU A 124 8.48 -11.49 13.84
C GLU A 124 8.78 -10.19 13.10
N GLU A 125 9.12 -10.28 11.81
CA GLU A 125 9.35 -9.11 10.96
C GLU A 125 8.09 -8.24 10.86
N PHE A 126 6.91 -8.85 10.69
CA PHE A 126 5.65 -8.13 10.66
C PHE A 126 5.36 -7.38 11.97
N CYS A 127 5.64 -7.99 13.14
CA CYS A 127 5.49 -7.33 14.44
C CYS A 127 6.37 -6.08 14.55
N HIS A 128 7.61 -6.13 14.10
CA HIS A 128 8.48 -4.97 14.06
C HIS A 128 7.98 -3.87 13.11
N LEU A 129 7.54 -4.26 11.93
CA LEU A 129 7.04 -3.32 10.92
C LEU A 129 5.76 -2.61 11.38
N ILE A 130 4.81 -3.32 12.02
CA ILE A 130 3.56 -2.70 12.46
C ILE A 130 3.78 -1.67 13.57
N VAL A 131 4.68 -1.95 14.51
CA VAL A 131 5.06 -0.99 15.56
C VAL A 131 5.63 0.27 14.94
N ARG A 132 6.57 0.13 13.99
CA ARG A 132 7.13 1.26 13.26
C ARG A 132 6.05 2.04 12.51
N CYS A 133 5.13 1.38 11.80
CA CYS A 133 4.03 2.04 11.10
C CYS A 133 3.08 2.82 12.01
N ILE A 134 2.96 2.43 13.28
CA ILE A 134 2.09 3.10 14.26
C ILE A 134 2.82 4.30 14.89
N VAL A 135 4.10 4.15 15.23
CA VAL A 135 4.87 5.13 16.01
C VAL A 135 5.59 6.14 15.11
N ASP A 136 6.19 5.69 14.01
CA ASP A 136 7.01 6.53 13.14
C ASP A 136 6.20 7.13 11.99
N GLU A 137 6.30 8.44 11.78
CA GLU A 137 5.75 9.12 10.60
C GLU A 137 6.51 8.80 9.31
N GLN A 138 7.75 8.29 9.39
CA GLN A 138 8.69 8.19 8.28
C GLN A 138 9.03 6.77 7.84
N ILE A 139 8.11 5.82 7.91
CA ILE A 139 8.29 4.63 7.10
C ILE A 139 7.81 4.95 5.69
N GLU A 140 8.69 5.51 4.89
CA GLU A 140 8.65 5.27 3.46
C GLU A 140 8.79 3.76 3.28
N VAL A 141 7.65 3.12 3.05
CA VAL A 141 7.65 1.77 2.52
C VAL A 141 8.37 1.87 1.19
N THR A 142 9.63 1.48 1.15
CA THR A 142 10.30 1.10 -0.08
C THR A 142 9.59 -0.14 -0.63
N THR A 143 8.31 0.00 -0.93
CA THR A 143 7.66 -0.83 -1.91
C THR A 143 8.32 -0.44 -3.20
N SER A 144 9.12 -1.40 -3.74
CA SER A 144 9.62 -1.35 -5.10
C SER A 144 8.79 -0.38 -5.93
N SER A 145 9.41 0.68 -6.24
CA SER A 145 9.23 1.87 -7.10
C SER A 145 8.09 1.95 -8.12
N ASN A 146 6.96 1.28 -7.95
CA ASN A 146 5.92 1.33 -8.99
C ASN A 146 4.60 2.01 -8.58
N ASN A 147 4.38 2.36 -7.30
CA ASN A 147 3.13 3.01 -6.89
C ASN A 147 3.28 4.37 -6.18
N ALA A 148 4.40 4.68 -5.54
CA ALA A 148 4.65 6.00 -4.95
C ALA A 148 4.98 7.04 -6.01
N GLU A 149 5.72 6.66 -7.06
CA GLU A 149 5.96 7.52 -8.23
C GLU A 149 4.68 7.85 -9.00
N LYS A 150 3.65 6.98 -8.97
CA LYS A 150 2.36 7.27 -9.62
C LYS A 150 1.53 8.33 -8.93
N LYS A 151 1.72 8.56 -7.63
CA LYS A 151 0.95 9.58 -6.89
C LYS A 151 1.55 10.98 -7.00
N ASN A 152 2.86 11.10 -7.27
CA ASN A 152 3.54 12.40 -7.39
C ASN A 152 3.77 12.86 -8.82
N LYS A 153 3.51 12.03 -9.83
CA LYS A 153 3.52 12.48 -11.24
C LYS A 153 2.14 13.02 -11.64
N ARG A 154 1.66 14.06 -10.93
CA ARG A 154 0.60 14.90 -11.50
C ARG A 154 1.20 15.61 -12.71
N VAL A 155 0.89 15.11 -13.90
CA VAL A 155 1.28 15.78 -15.13
C VAL A 155 0.40 17.01 -15.29
N SER A 156 1.07 18.13 -15.53
CA SER A 156 0.41 19.41 -15.78
C SER A 156 -0.53 19.32 -16.99
N PRO A 157 -1.71 19.95 -16.94
CA PRO A 157 -2.68 19.92 -18.05
C PRO A 157 -2.19 20.60 -19.33
N ASP A 158 -1.19 21.47 -19.28
CA ASP A 158 -0.58 22.15 -20.42
C ASP A 158 0.41 21.27 -21.23
N VAL A 159 0.73 20.08 -20.74
CA VAL A 159 1.63 19.15 -21.43
C VAL A 159 0.88 18.41 -22.55
N PRO A 160 1.32 18.53 -23.82
CA PRO A 160 0.74 17.80 -24.94
C PRO A 160 0.84 16.28 -24.74
N ALA A 161 -0.19 15.54 -25.16
CA ALA A 161 -0.25 14.10 -24.94
C ALA A 161 0.90 13.32 -25.57
N HIS A 162 1.40 13.75 -26.74
CA HIS A 162 2.51 13.10 -27.45
C HIS A 162 3.88 13.34 -26.80
N GLU A 163 3.99 14.38 -25.97
CA GLU A 163 5.21 14.68 -25.21
C GLU A 163 5.20 14.08 -23.80
N LEU A 164 4.06 13.58 -23.35
CA LEU A 164 3.85 13.06 -21.99
C LEU A 164 4.97 12.13 -21.54
N PHE A 165 5.30 11.12 -22.33
CA PHE A 165 6.27 10.11 -21.95
C PHE A 165 7.71 10.57 -22.16
N ARG A 166 7.94 11.46 -23.11
CA ARG A 166 9.26 12.03 -23.41
C ARG A 166 9.72 13.04 -22.36
N THR A 167 8.79 13.71 -21.68
CA THR A 167 9.11 14.75 -20.70
C THR A 167 9.02 14.26 -19.27
N HIS A 168 8.00 13.47 -18.93
CA HIS A 168 7.72 13.08 -17.55
C HIS A 168 8.10 11.64 -17.18
N TYR A 169 8.50 10.82 -18.17
CA TYR A 169 8.83 9.41 -17.95
C TYR A 169 10.18 9.02 -18.59
N THR A 170 11.11 9.96 -18.69
CA THR A 170 12.45 9.75 -19.25
C THR A 170 13.28 8.72 -18.47
N GLN A 171 13.00 8.56 -17.17
CA GLN A 171 13.65 7.56 -16.33
C GLN A 171 13.11 6.14 -16.52
N ASP A 172 11.92 6.01 -17.12
CA ASP A 172 11.25 4.73 -17.28
C ASP A 172 11.43 4.15 -18.68
N TYR A 173 11.60 5.01 -19.70
CA TYR A 173 11.59 4.62 -21.12
C TYR A 173 12.68 5.32 -21.94
N THR A 174 13.24 4.60 -22.90
CA THR A 174 14.33 5.10 -23.77
C THR A 174 13.91 5.33 -25.21
N GLU A 175 12.98 4.51 -25.73
CA GLU A 175 12.56 4.59 -27.12
C GLU A 175 11.04 4.79 -27.23
N PHE A 176 10.63 5.55 -28.24
CA PHE A 176 9.24 5.93 -28.46
C PHE A 176 8.88 5.75 -29.93
N ASP A 177 7.62 5.41 -30.22
CA ASP A 177 7.11 5.39 -31.59
C ASP A 177 6.73 6.81 -32.09
N ASP A 178 6.24 6.90 -33.34
CA ASP A 178 5.85 8.16 -33.96
C ASP A 178 4.70 8.88 -33.21
N GLU A 179 3.89 8.13 -32.46
CA GLU A 179 2.82 8.68 -31.64
C GLU A 179 3.31 9.15 -30.26
N GLY A 180 4.60 8.95 -29.93
CA GLY A 180 5.18 9.27 -28.60
C GLY A 180 4.90 8.21 -27.54
N ILE A 181 4.45 7.00 -27.94
CA ILE A 181 4.22 5.89 -27.00
C ILE A 181 5.54 5.13 -26.82
N PRO A 182 5.94 4.82 -25.57
CA PRO A 182 7.15 4.07 -25.31
C PRO A 182 7.15 2.67 -25.95
N THR A 183 8.30 2.27 -26.51
CA THR A 183 8.54 0.95 -27.10
C THR A 183 9.52 0.11 -26.30
N VAL A 184 10.49 0.75 -25.63
CA VAL A 184 11.54 0.11 -24.84
C VAL A 184 11.66 0.80 -23.47
N LYS A 185 11.86 0.01 -22.42
CA LYS A 185 12.16 0.51 -21.06
C LYS A 185 13.65 0.84 -20.94
N VAL A 186 14.02 1.65 -19.95
CA VAL A 186 15.42 1.92 -19.57
C VAL A 186 16.20 0.63 -19.26
N THR A 187 15.52 -0.43 -18.82
CA THR A 187 16.12 -1.75 -18.59
C THR A 187 16.48 -2.52 -19.87
N GLY A 188 16.20 -1.97 -21.07
CA GLY A 188 16.40 -2.63 -22.36
C GLY A 188 15.29 -3.61 -22.76
N GLU A 189 14.25 -3.77 -21.93
CA GLU A 189 13.13 -4.68 -22.24
C GLU A 189 12.11 -4.03 -23.17
N ALA A 190 11.67 -4.76 -24.21
CA ALA A 190 10.55 -4.34 -25.04
C ALA A 190 9.22 -4.32 -24.29
N ILE A 191 8.37 -3.34 -24.56
CA ILE A 191 7.07 -3.19 -23.91
C ILE A 191 6.08 -4.22 -24.44
N SER A 192 5.46 -4.98 -23.52
CA SER A 192 4.44 -5.98 -23.87
C SER A 192 3.16 -5.32 -24.41
N LYS A 193 2.38 -6.08 -25.21
CA LYS A 193 1.08 -5.61 -25.73
C LYS A 193 0.11 -5.12 -24.64
N SER A 194 0.12 -5.77 -23.48
CA SER A 194 -0.71 -5.37 -22.33
C SER A 194 -0.25 -4.04 -21.72
N GLN A 195 1.06 -3.85 -21.58
CA GLN A 195 1.64 -2.60 -21.10
C GLN A 195 1.38 -1.45 -22.08
N ARG A 196 1.56 -1.69 -23.40
CA ARG A 196 1.26 -0.70 -24.43
C ARG A 196 -0.20 -0.21 -24.38
N LYS A 197 -1.18 -1.12 -24.18
CA LYS A 197 -2.59 -0.73 -24.00
C LYS A 197 -2.80 0.22 -22.82
N LYS A 198 -2.09 0.01 -21.69
CA LYS A 198 -2.15 0.90 -20.53
C LYS A 198 -1.56 2.27 -20.84
N LEU A 199 -0.42 2.33 -21.53
CA LEU A 199 0.23 3.58 -21.92
C LEU A 199 -0.65 4.41 -22.87
N VAL A 200 -1.25 3.78 -23.87
CA VAL A 200 -2.23 4.43 -24.76
C VAL A 200 -3.41 5.00 -23.97
N LYS A 201 -3.92 4.28 -22.98
CA LYS A 201 -5.00 4.80 -22.11
C LYS A 201 -4.56 6.03 -21.31
N THR A 202 -3.33 6.01 -20.80
CA THR A 202 -2.74 7.16 -20.06
C THR A 202 -2.59 8.37 -20.97
N MET A 203 -2.06 8.18 -22.18
CA MET A 203 -1.93 9.23 -23.18
C MET A 203 -3.27 9.86 -23.57
N LYS A 204 -4.30 9.04 -23.82
CA LYS A 204 -5.67 9.52 -24.10
C LYS A 204 -6.29 10.29 -22.92
N ALA A 205 -5.95 9.92 -21.70
CA ALA A 205 -6.41 10.66 -20.52
C ALA A 205 -5.73 12.05 -20.42
N GLN A 206 -4.45 12.13 -20.75
CA GLN A 206 -3.71 13.40 -20.81
C GLN A 206 -4.23 14.27 -21.97
N ASP A 207 -4.48 13.69 -23.13
CA ASP A 207 -5.04 14.42 -24.26
C ASP A 207 -6.37 15.12 -23.90
N LYS A 208 -7.26 14.42 -23.21
CA LYS A 208 -8.52 15.01 -22.71
C LYS A 208 -8.29 16.19 -21.76
N LYS A 209 -7.24 16.15 -20.92
CA LYS A 209 -6.88 17.26 -20.02
C LYS A 209 -6.32 18.43 -20.82
N TYR A 210 -5.42 18.14 -21.74
CA TYR A 210 -4.82 19.13 -22.61
C TYR A 210 -5.87 19.87 -23.48
N GLN A 211 -6.83 19.15 -24.07
CA GLN A 211 -7.93 19.73 -24.81
C GLN A 211 -8.85 20.63 -23.95
N LYS A 212 -9.04 20.30 -22.67
CA LYS A 212 -9.77 21.15 -21.73
C LYS A 212 -8.99 22.42 -21.39
N TRP A 213 -7.68 22.27 -21.16
CA TRP A 213 -6.79 23.40 -20.90
C TRP A 213 -6.76 24.37 -22.09
N LEU A 214 -6.65 23.88 -23.32
CA LEU A 214 -6.69 24.73 -24.53
C LEU A 214 -7.97 25.56 -24.64
N LYS A 215 -9.09 25.07 -24.10
CA LYS A 215 -10.37 25.82 -24.11
C LYS A 215 -10.44 26.91 -23.05
N ASN A 216 -9.85 26.70 -21.87
CA ASN A 216 -9.90 27.62 -20.75
C ASN A 216 -8.54 27.61 -19.97
N PRO A 217 -7.48 28.23 -20.51
CA PRO A 217 -6.15 28.17 -19.86
C PRO A 217 -6.13 28.85 -18.49
N GLU A 218 -6.88 29.94 -18.30
CA GLU A 218 -6.90 30.71 -17.06
C GLU A 218 -7.41 29.89 -15.86
N GLN A 219 -8.33 28.96 -16.10
CA GLN A 219 -8.89 28.10 -15.04
C GLN A 219 -7.87 27.17 -14.41
N TYR A 220 -6.79 26.86 -15.12
CA TYR A 220 -5.77 25.88 -14.71
C TYR A 220 -4.47 26.52 -14.21
N THR A 221 -4.35 27.84 -14.18
CA THR A 221 -3.13 28.54 -13.76
C THR A 221 -2.69 28.21 -12.35
N ALA A 222 -3.63 28.09 -11.40
CA ALA A 222 -3.33 27.71 -10.03
C ALA A 222 -2.87 26.25 -9.90
N GLU A 223 -3.51 25.32 -10.63
CA GLU A 223 -3.13 23.89 -10.64
C GLU A 223 -1.75 23.69 -11.26
N ILE A 224 -1.45 24.39 -12.35
CA ILE A 224 -0.13 24.34 -13.01
C ILE A 224 0.96 24.87 -12.08
N ALA A 225 0.72 25.99 -11.38
CA ALA A 225 1.64 26.55 -10.42
C ALA A 225 1.91 25.61 -9.23
N GLU A 226 0.88 24.95 -8.72
CA GLU A 226 1.02 23.95 -7.64
C GLU A 226 1.85 22.75 -8.08
N ILE A 227 1.62 22.23 -9.29
CA ILE A 227 2.37 21.10 -9.85
C ILE A 227 3.85 21.48 -10.07
N ALA A 228 4.10 22.69 -10.58
CA ALA A 228 5.46 23.18 -10.81
C ALA A 228 6.21 23.37 -9.48
N ALA A 229 5.55 23.91 -8.46
CA ALA A 229 6.15 24.09 -7.13
C ALA A 229 6.46 22.72 -6.47
N ALA A 230 5.57 21.73 -6.60
CA ALA A 230 5.80 20.38 -6.10
C ALA A 230 6.97 19.70 -6.81
N ALA A 231 7.11 19.87 -8.13
CA ALA A 231 8.23 19.34 -8.91
C ALA A 231 9.57 19.98 -8.50
N ALA A 232 9.60 21.29 -8.29
CA ALA A 232 10.79 22.01 -7.83
C ALA A 232 11.23 21.58 -6.42
N ALA A 233 10.27 21.39 -5.50
CA ALA A 233 10.56 20.89 -4.15
C ALA A 233 11.13 19.46 -4.17
N ALA A 234 10.58 18.58 -5.02
CA ALA A 234 11.11 17.22 -5.19
C ALA A 234 12.54 17.20 -5.73
N THR A 235 12.85 18.09 -6.70
CA THR A 235 14.20 18.21 -7.27
C THR A 235 15.20 18.73 -6.23
N ALA A 236 14.81 19.70 -5.40
CA ALA A 236 15.64 20.24 -4.33
C ALA A 236 15.91 19.19 -3.24
N ALA A 237 14.91 18.40 -2.87
CA ALA A 237 15.06 17.31 -1.91
C ALA A 237 16.00 16.20 -2.44
N ALA A 238 15.90 15.85 -3.72
CA ALA A 238 16.79 14.88 -4.36
C ALA A 238 18.25 15.38 -4.42
N ALA A 239 18.47 16.68 -4.70
CA ALA A 239 19.79 17.28 -4.71
C ALA A 239 20.41 17.32 -3.29
N ALA A 240 19.62 17.61 -2.27
CA ALA A 240 20.07 17.58 -0.88
C ALA A 240 20.46 16.17 -0.41
N ALA A 241 19.70 15.15 -0.83
CA ALA A 241 20.00 13.75 -0.50
C ALA A 241 21.24 13.21 -1.24
N ALA A 242 21.60 13.78 -2.39
CA ALA A 242 22.81 13.39 -3.13
C ALA A 242 24.08 14.08 -2.59
N ALA A 243 23.96 15.13 -1.77
CA ALA A 243 25.06 15.91 -1.19
C ALA A 243 25.39 15.47 0.24
N ALA A 244 24.60 14.57 0.84
CA ALA A 244 24.80 14.01 2.18
C ALA A 244 25.41 12.61 2.12
#